data_6b3f79ad10d122a17ece48bc6c4e33c4
#
_entry.id   6b3f79ad10d122a17ece48bc6c4e33c4
#
_cell.length_a   1.000
_cell.length_b   1.000
_cell.length_c   1.000
_cell.angle_alpha   90.00
_cell.angle_beta   90.00
_cell.angle_gamma   90.00
#
_symmetry.space_group_name_H-M   'P 1'
#
loop_
_entity.id
_entity.type
_entity.pdbx_description
1 polymer ?
#
loop_
_entity_poly.entity_id
_entity_poly.type
_entity_poly.pdbx_seq_one_letter_code
_entity_poly.pdbx_strand_id
1 'polypeptide(L)'
;MTNLIHRQNHKQRPRVKTIGLILLKILVAIPIALIIFPILLLPTTTSVPLSIQILFAMALVGWLVTISRFGFTVRIVLVEIAGFVAITLLAIFASQIFASTPPILDAQGRAIPNSIAVMEKVKLGGAEEWVTIRGKDSRNPVLLFLAGGPGGTQLVTARRALTRLEDRFVVVNWEQPGAGKSFDAVDRSKLTPDRYITDAHELVLNLRQRFGKEKVYVLGESWGSALGIMVVQRYPELFQAFIGTGQMVAFLENDRICYDFALRLAQERGDMKQVAKLKQQGPPPYYGNDVALKSATYLIETFNYMAKNPAIANQGFNTLQDLAGSEYGLYDKLNFVRGLSDTFGIVYQQLWNVDFRKQATSLEVPIYFLIGRHDVNAPPKLTEEYFNLLTAPHKELIWFERSGHNPWINETEKFVDTIVNQILMQRGSVELLP
;
A
#
# COMPACT_ATOMS: atom_id res chain seq x y z
N MET A 1 -49.59 11.42 -69.74
CA MET A 1 -48.50 10.72 -69.11
C MET A 1 -47.56 11.73 -68.45
N THR A 2 -47.84 12.20 -67.27
CA THR A 2 -46.90 13.04 -66.50
C THR A 2 -47.56 13.29 -65.13
N ASN A 3 -47.28 12.45 -64.14
CA ASN A 3 -47.58 12.72 -62.70
C ASN A 3 -47.40 11.44 -61.86
N LEU A 4 -46.12 11.01 -61.72
CA LEU A 4 -45.80 9.88 -60.76
C LEU A 4 -44.31 9.92 -60.35
N ILE A 5 -43.73 11.07 -60.01
CA ILE A 5 -42.39 11.14 -59.39
C ILE A 5 -42.38 12.29 -58.37
N HIS A 6 -43.12 12.20 -57.29
CA HIS A 6 -42.90 13.13 -56.14
C HIS A 6 -43.55 12.64 -54.86
N ARG A 7 -43.25 11.40 -54.41
CA ARG A 7 -43.69 10.91 -53.08
C ARG A 7 -42.76 9.87 -52.50
N GLN A 8 -41.47 10.12 -52.40
CA GLN A 8 -40.61 9.19 -51.65
C GLN A 8 -39.51 9.80 -50.76
N ASN A 9 -39.56 11.07 -50.39
CA ASN A 9 -38.43 11.65 -49.64
C ASN A 9 -38.79 12.23 -48.27
N HIS A 10 -39.93 11.88 -47.64
CA HIS A 10 -40.31 12.52 -46.36
C HIS A 10 -40.38 11.62 -45.13
N LYS A 11 -40.05 10.31 -45.19
CA LYS A 11 -40.16 9.42 -44.01
C LYS A 11 -38.82 9.01 -43.34
N GLN A 12 -37.64 9.38 -43.88
CA GLN A 12 -36.36 9.00 -43.29
C GLN A 12 -35.76 10.02 -42.29
N ARG A 13 -36.15 11.27 -42.32
CA ARG A 13 -35.60 12.32 -41.43
C ARG A 13 -35.88 12.15 -39.93
N PRO A 14 -37.05 11.63 -39.44
CA PRO A 14 -37.27 11.50 -38.01
C PRO A 14 -36.39 10.42 -37.35
N ARG A 15 -36.09 9.30 -38.03
CA ARG A 15 -35.25 8.22 -37.47
C ARG A 15 -33.78 8.65 -37.27
N VAL A 16 -33.21 9.41 -38.20
CA VAL A 16 -31.82 9.89 -38.11
C VAL A 16 -31.65 10.89 -36.96
N LYS A 17 -32.61 11.81 -36.78
CA LYS A 17 -32.60 12.75 -35.62
C LYS A 17 -32.76 12.03 -34.29
N THR A 18 -33.60 11.00 -34.24
CA THR A 18 -33.83 10.19 -33.02
C THR A 18 -32.56 9.38 -32.68
N ILE A 19 -31.91 8.75 -33.65
CA ILE A 19 -30.64 8.00 -33.42
C ILE A 19 -29.54 8.98 -32.98
N GLY A 20 -29.40 10.14 -33.60
CA GLY A 20 -28.43 11.16 -33.21
C GLY A 20 -28.61 11.64 -31.75
N LEU A 21 -29.89 11.84 -31.32
CA LEU A 21 -30.20 12.24 -29.96
C LEU A 21 -29.90 11.10 -28.92
N ILE A 22 -30.15 9.84 -29.28
CA ILE A 22 -29.82 8.69 -28.44
C ILE A 22 -28.30 8.58 -28.28
N LEU A 23 -27.54 8.67 -29.36
CA LEU A 23 -26.08 8.62 -29.30
C LEU A 23 -25.51 9.78 -28.47
N LEU A 24 -26.06 10.97 -28.57
CA LEU A 24 -25.66 12.11 -27.77
C LEU A 24 -25.97 11.91 -26.28
N LYS A 25 -27.14 11.35 -25.96
CA LYS A 25 -27.48 11.00 -24.56
C LYS A 25 -26.54 9.94 -23.99
N ILE A 26 -26.17 8.92 -24.76
CA ILE A 26 -25.18 7.90 -24.34
C ILE A 26 -23.82 8.56 -24.13
N LEU A 27 -23.40 9.44 -25.01
CA LEU A 27 -22.13 10.17 -24.91
C LEU A 27 -22.04 11.02 -23.63
N VAL A 28 -23.16 11.58 -23.17
CA VAL A 28 -23.25 12.36 -21.92
C VAL A 28 -23.38 11.44 -20.70
N ALA A 29 -24.08 10.32 -20.82
CA ALA A 29 -24.31 9.39 -19.70
C ALA A 29 -23.00 8.72 -19.22
N ILE A 30 -22.05 8.42 -20.12
CA ILE A 30 -20.77 7.80 -19.76
C ILE A 30 -19.95 8.69 -18.81
N PRO A 31 -19.66 9.96 -19.10
CA PRO A 31 -18.97 10.85 -18.15
C PRO A 31 -19.71 10.98 -16.82
N ILE A 32 -21.04 11.09 -16.83
CA ILE A 32 -21.85 11.16 -15.60
C ILE A 32 -21.67 9.88 -14.79
N ALA A 33 -21.76 8.70 -15.40
CA ALA A 33 -21.54 7.43 -14.70
C ALA A 33 -20.15 7.35 -14.06
N LEU A 34 -19.10 7.83 -14.74
CA LEU A 34 -17.76 7.91 -14.19
C LEU A 34 -17.66 8.91 -13.02
N ILE A 35 -18.35 10.06 -13.12
CA ILE A 35 -18.37 11.06 -12.04
C ILE A 35 -19.05 10.51 -10.80
N ILE A 36 -20.18 9.81 -10.91
CA ILE A 36 -20.92 9.28 -9.75
C ILE A 36 -20.35 7.98 -9.20
N PHE A 37 -19.48 7.30 -9.95
CA PHE A 37 -18.90 6.01 -9.55
C PHE A 37 -18.30 6.00 -8.14
N PRO A 38 -17.56 7.02 -7.66
CA PRO A 38 -17.07 7.09 -6.29
C PRO A 38 -18.18 6.98 -5.24
N ILE A 39 -19.38 7.51 -5.49
CA ILE A 39 -20.49 7.43 -4.55
C ILE A 39 -20.99 5.99 -4.41
N LEU A 40 -20.96 5.22 -5.51
CA LEU A 40 -21.36 3.82 -5.51
C LEU A 40 -20.38 2.92 -4.73
N LEU A 41 -19.13 3.38 -4.53
CA LEU A 41 -18.13 2.68 -3.75
C LEU A 41 -18.28 2.89 -2.23
N LEU A 42 -18.99 3.94 -1.78
CA LEU A 42 -19.10 4.26 -0.35
C LEU A 42 -19.56 3.08 0.51
N PRO A 43 -20.62 2.31 0.14
CA PRO A 43 -21.14 1.26 0.99
C PRO A 43 -20.18 0.09 1.22
N THR A 44 -19.34 -0.20 0.24
CA THR A 44 -18.54 -1.44 0.22
C THR A 44 -17.08 -1.21 0.54
N THR A 45 -16.62 0.05 0.49
CA THR A 45 -15.19 0.34 0.57
C THR A 45 -14.82 1.46 1.54
N THR A 46 -15.76 1.98 2.33
CA THR A 46 -15.49 3.07 3.28
C THR A 46 -16.23 2.87 4.60
N SER A 47 -15.83 3.62 5.64
CA SER A 47 -16.49 3.68 6.94
C SER A 47 -17.54 4.79 7.04
N VAL A 48 -17.98 5.37 5.92
CA VAL A 48 -19.05 6.38 5.94
C VAL A 48 -20.32 5.77 6.54
N PRO A 49 -20.95 6.39 7.57
CA PRO A 49 -22.15 5.88 8.18
C PRO A 49 -23.30 5.71 7.17
N LEU A 50 -24.10 4.66 7.35
CA LEU A 50 -25.23 4.33 6.44
C LEU A 50 -26.19 5.52 6.24
N SER A 51 -26.46 6.29 7.29
CA SER A 51 -27.31 7.50 7.22
C SER A 51 -26.76 8.52 6.22
N ILE A 52 -25.46 8.74 6.20
CA ILE A 52 -24.79 9.65 5.27
C ILE A 52 -24.78 9.09 3.85
N GLN A 53 -24.58 7.79 3.69
CA GLN A 53 -24.70 7.11 2.38
C GLN A 53 -26.10 7.26 1.80
N ILE A 54 -27.16 7.10 2.62
CA ILE A 54 -28.55 7.31 2.21
C ILE A 54 -28.78 8.77 1.77
N LEU A 55 -28.18 9.75 2.48
CA LEU A 55 -28.28 11.16 2.07
C LEU A 55 -27.65 11.40 0.70
N PHE A 56 -26.48 10.82 0.40
CA PHE A 56 -25.89 10.91 -0.93
C PHE A 56 -26.73 10.23 -2.00
N ALA A 57 -27.32 9.06 -1.71
CA ALA A 57 -28.24 8.38 -2.64
C ALA A 57 -29.49 9.22 -2.93
N MET A 58 -30.08 9.83 -1.88
CA MET A 58 -31.24 10.74 -2.05
C MET A 58 -30.85 11.99 -2.84
N ALA A 59 -29.69 12.58 -2.59
CA ALA A 59 -29.19 13.73 -3.33
C ALA A 59 -28.99 13.41 -4.82
N LEU A 60 -28.43 12.23 -5.14
CA LEU A 60 -28.27 11.75 -6.52
C LEU A 60 -29.64 11.58 -7.21
N VAL A 61 -30.58 10.89 -6.58
CA VAL A 61 -31.93 10.65 -7.13
C VAL A 61 -32.67 11.98 -7.29
N GLY A 62 -32.65 12.83 -6.26
CA GLY A 62 -33.29 14.14 -6.29
C GLY A 62 -32.73 15.02 -7.41
N TRP A 63 -31.41 15.00 -7.61
CA TRP A 63 -30.76 15.72 -8.69
C TRP A 63 -31.17 15.20 -10.08
N LEU A 64 -31.17 13.87 -10.28
CA LEU A 64 -31.65 13.22 -11.51
C LEU A 64 -33.09 13.57 -11.82
N VAL A 65 -33.99 13.51 -10.82
CA VAL A 65 -35.40 13.87 -10.99
C VAL A 65 -35.56 15.34 -11.35
N THR A 66 -34.80 16.23 -10.72
CA THR A 66 -34.87 17.66 -10.99
C THR A 66 -34.44 17.96 -12.44
N ILE A 67 -33.31 17.43 -12.86
CA ILE A 67 -32.77 17.65 -14.21
C ILE A 67 -33.66 17.01 -15.29
N SER A 68 -34.27 15.85 -15.02
CA SER A 68 -35.13 15.18 -16.00
C SER A 68 -36.36 16.00 -16.43
N ARG A 69 -36.72 17.03 -15.62
CA ARG A 69 -37.83 17.97 -15.92
C ARG A 69 -37.45 19.06 -16.92
N PHE A 70 -36.15 19.25 -17.19
CA PHE A 70 -35.67 20.27 -18.13
C PHE A 70 -35.32 19.64 -19.48
N GLY A 71 -35.45 20.47 -20.56
CA GLY A 71 -35.09 20.03 -21.89
C GLY A 71 -33.57 19.82 -22.05
N PHE A 72 -33.19 19.05 -23.05
CA PHE A 72 -31.78 18.75 -23.35
C PHE A 72 -31.14 19.92 -24.09
N THR A 73 -30.45 20.79 -23.34
CA THR A 73 -29.65 21.90 -23.86
C THR A 73 -28.24 21.84 -23.27
N VAL A 74 -27.26 22.42 -23.97
CA VAL A 74 -25.86 22.46 -23.50
C VAL A 74 -25.75 23.05 -22.08
N ARG A 75 -26.51 24.15 -21.82
CA ARG A 75 -26.51 24.79 -20.51
C ARG A 75 -27.01 23.85 -19.40
N ILE A 76 -28.09 23.10 -19.67
CA ILE A 76 -28.66 22.15 -18.71
C ILE A 76 -27.69 20.99 -18.47
N VAL A 77 -27.04 20.44 -19.51
CA VAL A 77 -26.02 19.38 -19.37
C VAL A 77 -24.83 19.85 -18.53
N LEU A 78 -24.36 21.08 -18.72
CA LEU A 78 -23.27 21.64 -17.90
C LEU A 78 -23.68 21.79 -16.42
N VAL A 79 -24.91 22.24 -16.15
CA VAL A 79 -25.45 22.34 -14.78
C VAL A 79 -25.61 20.94 -14.15
N GLU A 80 -26.06 19.96 -14.94
CA GLU A 80 -26.18 18.56 -14.52
C GLU A 80 -24.83 17.99 -14.10
N ILE A 81 -23.81 18.13 -14.94
CA ILE A 81 -22.44 17.68 -14.66
C ILE A 81 -21.90 18.39 -13.41
N ALA A 82 -22.05 19.70 -13.29
CA ALA A 82 -21.59 20.45 -12.12
C ALA A 82 -22.22 19.96 -10.81
N GLY A 83 -23.53 19.64 -10.82
CA GLY A 83 -24.21 19.09 -9.66
C GLY A 83 -23.69 17.70 -9.27
N PHE A 84 -23.50 16.79 -10.23
CA PHE A 84 -22.91 15.47 -9.95
C PHE A 84 -21.48 15.59 -9.44
N VAL A 85 -20.66 16.46 -10.01
CA VAL A 85 -19.30 16.73 -9.52
C VAL A 85 -19.34 17.23 -8.08
N ALA A 86 -20.22 18.17 -7.75
CA ALA A 86 -20.34 18.69 -6.38
C ALA A 86 -20.73 17.59 -5.37
N ILE A 87 -21.75 16.76 -5.69
CA ILE A 87 -22.19 15.66 -4.84
C ILE A 87 -21.04 14.64 -4.66
N THR A 88 -20.31 14.32 -5.72
CA THR A 88 -19.19 13.38 -5.68
C THR A 88 -18.03 13.92 -4.84
N LEU A 89 -17.66 15.19 -4.98
CA LEU A 89 -16.61 15.81 -4.16
C LEU A 89 -16.99 15.79 -2.67
N LEU A 90 -18.25 16.06 -2.34
CA LEU A 90 -18.75 15.94 -0.96
C LEU A 90 -18.69 14.49 -0.45
N ALA A 91 -19.00 13.51 -1.30
CA ALA A 91 -18.89 12.10 -0.94
C ALA A 91 -17.44 11.65 -0.72
N ILE A 92 -16.52 12.09 -1.58
CA ILE A 92 -15.07 11.86 -1.38
C ILE A 92 -14.61 12.51 -0.08
N PHE A 93 -14.98 13.76 0.18
CA PHE A 93 -14.65 14.46 1.42
C PHE A 93 -15.19 13.75 2.66
N ALA A 94 -16.46 13.33 2.64
CA ALA A 94 -17.06 12.54 3.72
C ALA A 94 -16.28 11.23 3.94
N SER A 95 -15.86 10.54 2.88
CA SER A 95 -15.08 9.31 3.01
C SER A 95 -13.73 9.51 3.70
N GLN A 96 -13.12 10.70 3.57
CA GLN A 96 -11.88 11.04 4.28
C GLN A 96 -12.13 11.29 5.77
N ILE A 97 -13.21 12.02 6.11
CA ILE A 97 -13.54 12.34 7.50
C ILE A 97 -13.91 11.10 8.31
N PHE A 98 -14.66 10.17 7.71
CA PHE A 98 -15.12 8.96 8.38
C PHE A 98 -14.12 7.79 8.29
N ALA A 99 -13.01 7.94 7.58
CA ALA A 99 -11.97 6.92 7.54
C ALA A 99 -11.42 6.66 8.96
N SER A 100 -11.42 5.39 9.37
CA SER A 100 -11.07 4.99 10.73
C SER A 100 -10.58 3.55 10.80
N THR A 101 -9.74 3.24 11.77
CA THR A 101 -9.39 1.86 12.07
C THR A 101 -10.47 1.23 12.99
N PRO A 102 -10.88 -0.03 12.76
CA PRO A 102 -11.90 -0.68 13.59
C PRO A 102 -11.46 -0.78 15.06
N PRO A 103 -12.38 -0.66 16.02
CA PRO A 103 -12.07 -0.85 17.44
C PRO A 103 -11.66 -2.31 17.74
N ILE A 104 -10.92 -2.50 18.84
CA ILE A 104 -10.60 -3.83 19.37
C ILE A 104 -11.65 -4.19 20.41
N LEU A 105 -12.44 -5.23 20.13
CA LEU A 105 -13.58 -5.64 20.95
C LEU A 105 -13.38 -7.05 21.52
N ASP A 106 -14.00 -7.31 22.66
CA ASP A 106 -14.12 -8.66 23.23
C ASP A 106 -15.18 -9.50 22.46
N ALA A 107 -15.34 -10.76 22.85
CA ALA A 107 -16.30 -11.67 22.23
C ALA A 107 -17.76 -11.22 22.39
N GLN A 108 -18.06 -10.30 23.29
CA GLN A 108 -19.38 -9.71 23.54
C GLN A 108 -19.56 -8.36 22.82
N GLY A 109 -18.59 -7.93 22.00
CA GLY A 109 -18.62 -6.67 21.25
C GLY A 109 -18.34 -5.42 22.10
N ARG A 110 -17.75 -5.56 23.29
CA ARG A 110 -17.38 -4.45 24.18
C ARG A 110 -15.91 -4.10 24.00
N ALA A 111 -15.56 -2.83 24.18
CA ALA A 111 -14.18 -2.38 24.15
C ALA A 111 -13.36 -3.09 25.25
N ILE A 112 -12.20 -3.63 24.89
CA ILE A 112 -11.28 -4.27 25.85
C ILE A 112 -10.63 -3.17 26.70
N PRO A 113 -10.66 -3.24 28.04
CA PRO A 113 -9.99 -2.26 28.90
C PRO A 113 -8.50 -2.16 28.57
N ASN A 114 -7.97 -0.94 28.55
CA ASN A 114 -6.59 -0.60 28.19
C ASN A 114 -6.20 -0.89 26.71
N SER A 115 -7.14 -1.35 25.87
CA SER A 115 -6.85 -1.49 24.44
C SER A 115 -6.73 -0.12 23.77
N ILE A 116 -5.94 -0.07 22.72
CA ILE A 116 -5.79 1.10 21.84
C ILE A 116 -6.05 0.69 20.39
N ALA A 117 -6.89 1.45 19.71
CA ALA A 117 -7.16 1.30 18.28
C ALA A 117 -7.45 2.70 17.71
N VAL A 118 -6.40 3.40 17.33
CA VAL A 118 -6.49 4.78 16.82
C VAL A 118 -5.80 4.90 15.48
N MET A 119 -6.28 5.84 14.68
CA MET A 119 -5.66 6.29 13.44
C MET A 119 -5.57 7.81 13.53
N GLU A 120 -4.36 8.34 13.53
CA GLU A 120 -4.11 9.75 13.79
C GLU A 120 -2.94 10.29 13.00
N LYS A 121 -2.80 11.60 12.98
CA LYS A 121 -1.64 12.28 12.41
C LYS A 121 -0.60 12.54 13.49
N VAL A 122 0.66 12.29 13.14
CA VAL A 122 1.83 12.63 13.95
C VAL A 122 2.69 13.61 13.17
N LYS A 123 3.22 14.63 13.84
CA LYS A 123 4.11 15.60 13.22
C LYS A 123 5.52 15.02 13.17
N LEU A 124 6.04 14.77 11.96
CA LEU A 124 7.35 14.21 11.71
C LEU A 124 8.08 15.08 10.67
N GLY A 125 9.32 15.47 10.93
CA GLY A 125 10.10 16.33 10.04
C GLY A 125 9.37 17.62 9.63
N GLY A 126 8.47 18.12 10.50
CA GLY A 126 7.65 19.30 10.24
C GLY A 126 6.38 19.05 9.42
N ALA A 127 6.12 17.84 8.95
CA ALA A 127 4.90 17.44 8.22
C ALA A 127 3.97 16.59 9.10
N GLU A 128 2.69 16.52 8.74
CA GLU A 128 1.71 15.64 9.41
C GLU A 128 1.56 14.33 8.63
N GLU A 129 1.91 13.23 9.26
CA GLU A 129 1.87 11.90 8.66
C GLU A 129 0.94 10.97 9.45
N TRP A 130 0.29 10.05 8.76
CA TRP A 130 -0.68 9.17 9.37
C TRP A 130 -0.03 7.91 9.96
N VAL A 131 -0.53 7.53 11.14
CA VAL A 131 -0.20 6.26 11.78
C VAL A 131 -1.48 5.56 12.23
N THR A 132 -1.46 4.23 12.24
CA THR A 132 -2.39 3.44 13.05
C THR A 132 -1.65 2.87 14.24
N ILE A 133 -2.26 2.92 15.42
CA ILE A 133 -1.72 2.40 16.67
C ILE A 133 -2.75 1.45 17.27
N ARG A 134 -2.39 0.17 17.40
CA ARG A 134 -3.32 -0.87 17.79
C ARG A 134 -2.69 -1.87 18.75
N GLY A 135 -3.43 -2.26 19.80
CA GLY A 135 -2.99 -3.27 20.75
C GLY A 135 -4.07 -3.54 21.80
N LYS A 136 -4.16 -4.78 22.29
CA LYS A 136 -5.12 -5.15 23.34
C LYS A 136 -4.74 -4.60 24.73
N ASP A 137 -3.50 -4.25 24.92
CA ASP A 137 -3.02 -3.57 26.13
C ASP A 137 -1.97 -2.53 25.75
N SER A 138 -2.24 -1.26 26.03
CA SER A 138 -1.33 -0.14 25.74
C SER A 138 0.00 -0.19 26.54
N ARG A 139 0.10 -1.06 27.53
CA ARG A 139 1.33 -1.31 28.31
C ARG A 139 2.30 -2.27 27.62
N ASN A 140 1.86 -2.98 26.60
CA ASN A 140 2.71 -3.92 25.85
C ASN A 140 3.91 -3.22 25.20
N PRO A 141 4.99 -3.96 24.84
CA PRO A 141 6.06 -3.45 24.00
C PRO A 141 5.53 -2.86 22.68
N VAL A 142 6.21 -1.84 22.18
CA VAL A 142 5.85 -1.22 20.91
C VAL A 142 6.56 -1.92 19.76
N LEU A 143 5.83 -2.24 18.70
CA LEU A 143 6.34 -2.75 17.43
C LEU A 143 5.99 -1.78 16.31
N LEU A 144 7.01 -1.12 15.75
CA LEU A 144 6.85 -0.26 14.58
C LEU A 144 6.97 -1.11 13.31
N PHE A 145 5.93 -1.08 12.48
CA PHE A 145 5.92 -1.71 11.15
C PHE A 145 6.27 -0.68 10.08
N LEU A 146 7.32 -0.97 9.31
CA LEU A 146 7.77 -0.20 8.16
C LEU A 146 7.32 -0.91 6.88
N ALA A 147 6.36 -0.29 6.19
CA ALA A 147 5.76 -0.83 4.98
C ALA A 147 6.74 -0.88 3.80
N GLY A 148 6.49 -1.79 2.88
CA GLY A 148 7.19 -1.89 1.60
C GLY A 148 6.87 -0.76 0.62
N GLY A 149 7.45 -0.81 -0.55
CA GLY A 149 7.36 0.20 -1.61
C GLY A 149 8.74 0.58 -2.14
N PRO A 150 9.20 1.84 -2.03
CA PRO A 150 8.59 3.05 -1.41
C PRO A 150 7.26 3.47 -2.04
N GLY A 151 6.43 4.15 -1.25
CA GLY A 151 5.08 4.57 -1.68
C GLY A 151 3.99 3.50 -1.53
N GLY A 152 4.31 2.34 -0.97
CA GLY A 152 3.37 1.28 -0.65
C GLY A 152 2.46 1.64 0.54
N THR A 153 1.22 1.17 0.50
CA THR A 153 0.14 1.46 1.43
C THR A 153 -0.32 0.15 2.07
N GLN A 154 -0.06 -0.06 3.37
CA GLN A 154 -0.24 -1.37 4.02
C GLN A 154 -1.01 -1.32 5.35
N LEU A 155 -1.69 -0.22 5.72
CA LEU A 155 -2.42 -0.12 7.00
C LEU A 155 -3.43 -1.25 7.18
N VAL A 156 -4.22 -1.53 6.16
CA VAL A 156 -5.27 -2.57 6.19
C VAL A 156 -4.68 -3.97 6.20
N THR A 157 -3.70 -4.21 5.32
CA THR A 157 -3.07 -5.53 5.21
C THR A 157 -2.36 -5.90 6.50
N ALA A 158 -1.57 -4.98 7.07
CA ALA A 158 -0.87 -5.19 8.33
C ALA A 158 -1.86 -5.43 9.48
N ARG A 159 -2.92 -4.62 9.62
CA ARG A 159 -3.97 -4.86 10.61
C ARG A 159 -4.57 -6.25 10.49
N ARG A 160 -4.86 -6.72 9.27
CA ARG A 160 -5.49 -8.03 9.04
C ARG A 160 -4.55 -9.19 9.28
N ALA A 161 -3.35 -9.12 8.71
CA ALA A 161 -2.37 -10.19 8.81
C ALA A 161 -1.72 -10.26 10.20
N LEU A 162 -1.46 -9.12 10.82
CA LEU A 162 -0.72 -9.04 12.08
C LEU A 162 -1.61 -8.82 13.32
N THR A 163 -2.94 -9.01 13.20
CA THR A 163 -3.90 -8.84 14.32
C THR A 163 -3.48 -9.59 15.59
N ARG A 164 -2.94 -10.82 15.48
CA ARG A 164 -2.48 -11.59 16.65
C ARG A 164 -1.27 -10.98 17.36
N LEU A 165 -0.48 -10.13 16.70
CA LEU A 165 0.57 -9.37 17.38
C LEU A 165 -0.01 -8.34 18.34
N GLU A 166 -1.24 -7.85 18.10
CA GLU A 166 -1.93 -6.92 19.00
C GLU A 166 -2.21 -7.50 20.40
N ASP A 167 -2.11 -8.83 20.57
CA ASP A 167 -2.20 -9.52 21.87
C ASP A 167 -0.98 -9.26 22.76
N ARG A 168 0.18 -9.00 22.16
CA ARG A 168 1.48 -8.93 22.84
C ARG A 168 2.25 -7.64 22.55
N PHE A 169 1.82 -6.86 21.59
CA PHE A 169 2.43 -5.59 21.19
C PHE A 169 1.40 -4.48 21.07
N VAL A 170 1.87 -3.26 21.21
CA VAL A 170 1.26 -2.10 20.57
C VAL A 170 1.86 -2.02 19.17
N VAL A 171 1.10 -2.45 18.16
CA VAL A 171 1.52 -2.45 16.75
C VAL A 171 1.25 -1.07 16.17
N VAL A 172 2.31 -0.42 15.71
CA VAL A 172 2.25 0.88 15.03
C VAL A 172 2.55 0.67 13.57
N ASN A 173 1.61 1.00 12.69
CA ASN A 173 1.84 1.00 11.25
C ASN A 173 1.90 2.44 10.76
N TRP A 174 3.03 2.82 10.20
CA TRP A 174 3.29 4.16 9.71
C TRP A 174 3.01 4.24 8.21
N GLU A 175 2.07 5.10 7.84
CA GLU A 175 1.87 5.47 6.44
C GLU A 175 2.93 6.50 6.06
N GLN A 176 3.97 6.05 5.41
CA GLN A 176 5.15 6.84 5.07
C GLN A 176 4.80 7.99 4.12
N PRO A 177 5.55 9.12 4.11
CA PRO A 177 5.30 10.21 3.18
C PRO A 177 5.36 9.74 1.73
N GLY A 178 4.43 10.23 0.92
CA GLY A 178 4.25 9.77 -0.46
C GLY A 178 3.44 8.47 -0.60
N ALA A 179 2.85 7.94 0.48
CA ALA A 179 1.98 6.76 0.45
C ALA A 179 0.57 7.09 1.00
N GLY A 180 -0.46 6.51 0.41
CA GLY A 180 -1.85 6.49 0.86
C GLY A 180 -2.35 7.78 1.49
N LYS A 181 -2.64 7.76 2.80
CA LYS A 181 -3.11 8.92 3.56
C LYS A 181 -2.05 10.01 3.73
N SER A 182 -0.78 9.64 3.75
CA SER A 182 0.38 10.57 3.85
C SER A 182 0.95 10.96 2.49
N PHE A 183 0.23 10.68 1.39
CA PHE A 183 0.74 10.91 0.04
C PHE A 183 1.16 12.37 -0.20
N ASP A 184 0.35 13.31 0.27
CA ASP A 184 0.59 14.74 0.10
C ASP A 184 1.20 15.40 1.37
N ALA A 185 1.75 14.59 2.31
CA ALA A 185 2.31 15.10 3.56
C ALA A 185 3.55 16.00 3.34
N VAL A 186 4.37 15.66 2.34
CA VAL A 186 5.57 16.43 1.99
C VAL A 186 5.65 16.70 0.49
N ASP A 187 6.35 17.76 0.12
CA ASP A 187 6.68 18.02 -1.27
C ASP A 187 7.51 16.86 -1.86
N ARG A 188 7.26 16.51 -3.12
CA ARG A 188 7.91 15.38 -3.81
C ARG A 188 9.43 15.53 -3.89
N SER A 189 9.94 16.75 -3.99
CA SER A 189 11.36 17.04 -4.00
C SER A 189 12.08 16.71 -2.69
N LYS A 190 11.30 16.52 -1.61
CA LYS A 190 11.78 16.15 -0.27
C LYS A 190 11.72 14.66 0.02
N LEU A 191 11.22 13.84 -0.91
CA LEU A 191 11.17 12.39 -0.76
C LEU A 191 12.56 11.80 -1.02
N THR A 192 13.35 11.66 0.04
CA THR A 192 14.71 11.12 0.03
C THR A 192 14.87 10.04 1.10
N PRO A 193 15.78 9.08 0.96
CA PRO A 193 16.07 8.10 2.02
C PRO A 193 16.34 8.73 3.38
N ASP A 194 17.09 9.83 3.42
CA ASP A 194 17.34 10.56 4.67
C ASP A 194 16.09 11.15 5.30
N ARG A 195 15.12 11.60 4.49
CA ARG A 195 13.83 12.06 4.99
C ARG A 195 13.10 10.93 5.73
N TYR A 196 12.98 9.75 5.14
CA TYR A 196 12.33 8.59 5.78
C TYR A 196 13.05 8.16 7.05
N ILE A 197 14.39 8.20 7.08
CA ILE A 197 15.18 7.86 8.28
C ILE A 197 14.91 8.88 9.40
N THR A 198 14.87 10.18 9.08
CA THR A 198 14.60 11.25 10.05
C THR A 198 13.18 11.15 10.60
N ASP A 199 12.18 10.92 9.74
CA ASP A 199 10.80 10.78 10.16
C ASP A 199 10.59 9.53 11.02
N ALA A 200 11.21 8.40 10.67
CA ALA A 200 11.19 7.20 11.48
C ALA A 200 11.82 7.43 12.86
N HIS A 201 12.93 8.15 12.94
CA HIS A 201 13.56 8.52 14.20
C HIS A 201 12.61 9.36 15.08
N GLU A 202 12.02 10.43 14.53
CA GLU A 202 11.08 11.27 15.28
C GLU A 202 9.83 10.48 15.72
N LEU A 203 9.32 9.59 14.87
CA LEU A 203 8.21 8.71 15.24
C LEU A 203 8.58 7.80 16.41
N VAL A 204 9.75 7.17 16.38
CA VAL A 204 10.23 6.32 17.48
C VAL A 204 10.36 7.10 18.78
N LEU A 205 10.90 8.31 18.75
CA LEU A 205 10.99 9.16 19.95
C LEU A 205 9.59 9.49 20.50
N ASN A 206 8.63 9.83 19.64
CA ASN A 206 7.24 10.06 20.03
C ASN A 206 6.61 8.81 20.68
N LEU A 207 6.79 7.64 20.07
CA LEU A 207 6.24 6.39 20.58
C LEU A 207 6.86 5.99 21.93
N ARG A 208 8.17 6.16 22.08
CA ARG A 208 8.87 5.92 23.36
C ARG A 208 8.31 6.80 24.49
N GLN A 209 8.13 8.08 24.22
CA GLN A 209 7.55 9.02 25.19
C GLN A 209 6.09 8.66 25.51
N ARG A 210 5.27 8.40 24.50
CA ARG A 210 3.85 8.11 24.64
C ARG A 210 3.58 6.84 25.47
N PHE A 211 4.36 5.80 25.25
CA PHE A 211 4.15 4.48 25.88
C PHE A 211 5.11 4.20 27.05
N GLY A 212 5.98 5.14 27.41
CA GLY A 212 6.96 4.98 28.50
C GLY A 212 7.94 3.83 28.22
N LYS A 213 8.40 3.68 26.98
CA LYS A 213 9.33 2.61 26.57
C LYS A 213 10.72 3.16 26.32
N GLU A 214 11.76 2.48 26.79
CA GLU A 214 13.13 2.85 26.47
C GLU A 214 13.50 2.51 25.02
N LYS A 215 13.03 1.36 24.52
CA LYS A 215 13.31 0.85 23.18
C LYS A 215 12.03 0.31 22.53
N VAL A 216 12.01 0.29 21.20
CA VAL A 216 10.92 -0.27 20.40
C VAL A 216 11.45 -1.42 19.53
N TYR A 217 10.57 -2.35 19.18
CA TYR A 217 10.84 -3.32 18.12
C TYR A 217 10.53 -2.68 16.77
N VAL A 218 11.30 -3.03 15.74
CA VAL A 218 10.99 -2.61 14.38
C VAL A 218 10.91 -3.81 13.43
N LEU A 219 9.81 -3.88 12.67
CA LEU A 219 9.55 -4.88 11.64
C LEU A 219 9.49 -4.15 10.30
N GLY A 220 10.40 -4.48 9.40
CA GLY A 220 10.46 -3.90 8.06
C GLY A 220 10.16 -4.94 6.97
N GLU A 221 9.34 -4.56 6.00
CA GLU A 221 9.00 -5.39 4.84
C GLU A 221 9.52 -4.74 3.56
N SER A 222 10.23 -5.51 2.70
CA SER A 222 10.71 -5.04 1.39
C SER A 222 11.53 -3.73 1.51
N TRP A 223 11.13 -2.62 0.86
CA TRP A 223 11.70 -1.30 1.11
C TRP A 223 11.78 -0.96 2.61
N GLY A 224 10.72 -1.25 3.36
CA GLY A 224 10.71 -1.04 4.82
C GLY A 224 11.79 -1.83 5.55
N SER A 225 12.24 -2.96 5.03
CA SER A 225 13.36 -3.72 5.59
C SER A 225 14.70 -3.03 5.35
N ALA A 226 14.87 -2.39 4.19
CA ALA A 226 16.04 -1.57 3.93
C ALA A 226 16.05 -0.30 4.80
N LEU A 227 14.91 0.38 4.89
CA LEU A 227 14.75 1.54 5.78
C LEU A 227 15.04 1.15 7.23
N GLY A 228 14.56 -0.02 7.68
CA GLY A 228 14.82 -0.55 9.02
C GLY A 228 16.31 -0.71 9.30
N ILE A 229 17.09 -1.30 8.39
CA ILE A 229 18.57 -1.39 8.51
C ILE A 229 19.20 -0.01 8.63
N MET A 230 18.78 0.95 7.79
CA MET A 230 19.35 2.32 7.82
C MET A 230 19.04 3.02 9.15
N VAL A 231 17.84 2.83 9.69
CA VAL A 231 17.40 3.45 10.95
C VAL A 231 18.10 2.84 12.15
N VAL A 232 18.17 1.50 12.25
CA VAL A 232 18.85 0.83 13.38
C VAL A 232 20.35 1.00 13.34
N GLN A 233 20.96 1.20 12.16
CA GLN A 233 22.37 1.54 12.03
C GLN A 233 22.68 2.94 12.57
N ARG A 234 21.77 3.90 12.32
CA ARG A 234 21.97 5.31 12.70
C ARG A 234 21.62 5.60 14.16
N TYR A 235 20.65 4.87 14.73
CA TYR A 235 20.08 5.11 16.08
C TYR A 235 19.89 3.81 16.86
N PRO A 236 20.95 2.98 17.03
CA PRO A 236 20.81 1.63 17.62
C PRO A 236 20.26 1.63 19.04
N GLU A 237 20.49 2.71 19.82
CA GLU A 237 20.05 2.85 21.20
C GLU A 237 18.51 2.91 21.35
N LEU A 238 17.77 3.15 20.27
CA LEU A 238 16.33 3.27 20.27
C LEU A 238 15.61 1.93 20.08
N PHE A 239 16.34 0.87 19.68
CA PHE A 239 15.72 -0.36 19.21
C PHE A 239 16.07 -1.57 20.06
N GLN A 240 15.04 -2.37 20.35
CA GLN A 240 15.15 -3.64 21.07
C GLN A 240 15.58 -4.77 20.14
N ALA A 241 15.05 -4.81 18.92
CA ALA A 241 15.40 -5.72 17.85
C ALA A 241 14.92 -5.18 16.51
N PHE A 242 15.60 -5.58 15.43
CA PHE A 242 15.14 -5.42 14.05
C PHE A 242 14.71 -6.77 13.48
N ILE A 243 13.55 -6.77 12.81
CA ILE A 243 12.96 -7.92 12.14
C ILE A 243 12.79 -7.54 10.68
N GLY A 244 13.50 -8.18 9.77
CA GLY A 244 13.42 -7.93 8.32
C GLY A 244 12.69 -9.08 7.62
N THR A 245 11.75 -8.75 6.72
CA THR A 245 11.08 -9.73 5.87
C THR A 245 11.03 -9.23 4.43
N GLY A 246 11.09 -10.14 3.43
CA GLY A 246 11.32 -9.72 2.06
C GLY A 246 12.57 -8.82 1.97
N GLN A 247 13.66 -9.21 2.63
CA GLN A 247 14.79 -8.34 2.97
C GLN A 247 15.52 -7.83 1.75
N MET A 248 15.49 -6.53 1.55
CA MET A 248 16.29 -5.84 0.53
C MET A 248 17.72 -5.64 1.05
N VAL A 249 18.71 -5.98 0.22
CA VAL A 249 20.15 -5.93 0.59
C VAL A 249 20.95 -5.05 -0.35
N ALA A 250 20.94 -5.35 -1.65
CA ALA A 250 21.71 -4.66 -2.68
C ALA A 250 20.79 -4.33 -3.86
N PHE A 251 20.29 -3.09 -3.91
CA PHE A 251 19.18 -2.73 -4.80
C PHE A 251 19.46 -3.00 -6.28
N LEU A 252 20.62 -2.55 -6.78
CA LEU A 252 20.96 -2.73 -8.19
C LEU A 252 21.10 -4.21 -8.57
N GLU A 253 21.78 -4.99 -7.72
CA GLU A 253 21.98 -6.42 -7.98
C GLU A 253 20.65 -7.18 -7.86
N ASN A 254 19.84 -6.87 -6.84
CA ASN A 254 18.51 -7.41 -6.66
C ASN A 254 17.68 -7.25 -7.93
N ASP A 255 17.59 -6.04 -8.44
CA ASP A 255 16.72 -5.73 -9.58
C ASP A 255 17.26 -6.30 -10.90
N ARG A 256 18.57 -6.45 -11.04
CA ARG A 256 19.17 -7.18 -12.16
C ARG A 256 18.79 -8.66 -12.14
N ILE A 257 18.85 -9.30 -10.96
CA ILE A 257 18.39 -10.69 -10.77
C ILE A 257 16.91 -10.83 -11.13
N CYS A 258 16.07 -9.90 -10.65
CA CYS A 258 14.63 -9.87 -10.97
C CYS A 258 14.37 -9.68 -12.47
N TYR A 259 15.11 -8.78 -13.11
CA TYR A 259 15.03 -8.53 -14.55
C TYR A 259 15.42 -9.78 -15.36
N ASP A 260 16.54 -10.42 -15.04
CA ASP A 260 17.02 -11.63 -15.72
C ASP A 260 16.04 -12.80 -15.50
N PHE A 261 15.47 -12.91 -14.30
CA PHE A 261 14.43 -13.88 -13.98
C PHE A 261 13.19 -13.67 -14.85
N ALA A 262 12.67 -12.43 -14.92
CA ALA A 262 11.51 -12.10 -15.72
C ALA A 262 11.74 -12.35 -17.22
N LEU A 263 12.92 -12.02 -17.72
CA LEU A 263 13.29 -12.26 -19.11
C LEU A 263 13.31 -13.75 -19.45
N ARG A 264 13.92 -14.59 -18.60
CA ARG A 264 13.91 -16.05 -18.77
C ARG A 264 12.49 -16.60 -18.74
N LEU A 265 11.69 -16.19 -17.78
CA LEU A 265 10.32 -16.64 -17.63
C LEU A 265 9.46 -16.30 -18.86
N ALA A 266 9.62 -15.09 -19.43
CA ALA A 266 8.96 -14.70 -20.66
C ALA A 266 9.42 -15.54 -21.88
N GLN A 267 10.71 -15.86 -21.96
CA GLN A 267 11.26 -16.74 -23.00
C GLN A 267 10.72 -18.16 -22.90
N GLU A 268 10.72 -18.74 -21.69
CA GLU A 268 10.24 -20.12 -21.44
C GLU A 268 8.76 -20.30 -21.81
N ARG A 269 7.92 -19.29 -21.58
CA ARG A 269 6.50 -19.33 -21.97
C ARG A 269 6.22 -18.86 -23.41
N GLY A 270 7.25 -18.50 -24.18
CA GLY A 270 7.12 -18.04 -25.57
C GLY A 270 6.49 -16.65 -25.74
N ASP A 271 6.48 -15.80 -24.71
CA ASP A 271 5.93 -14.44 -24.78
C ASP A 271 6.93 -13.47 -25.43
N MET A 272 7.03 -13.58 -26.77
CA MET A 272 7.98 -12.77 -27.56
C MET A 272 7.74 -11.27 -27.46
N LYS A 273 6.50 -10.84 -27.13
CA LYS A 273 6.16 -9.43 -26.91
C LYS A 273 6.82 -8.91 -25.63
N GLN A 274 6.71 -9.67 -24.54
CA GLN A 274 7.34 -9.33 -23.25
C GLN A 274 8.86 -9.41 -23.35
N VAL A 275 9.39 -10.42 -24.04
CA VAL A 275 10.83 -10.55 -24.32
C VAL A 275 11.35 -9.33 -25.08
N ALA A 276 10.66 -8.89 -26.14
CA ALA A 276 11.04 -7.72 -26.91
C ALA A 276 11.01 -6.43 -26.07
N LYS A 277 9.97 -6.26 -25.24
CA LYS A 277 9.81 -5.13 -24.33
C LYS A 277 10.96 -5.05 -23.31
N LEU A 278 11.27 -6.17 -22.63
CA LEU A 278 12.36 -6.24 -21.66
C LEU A 278 13.72 -5.95 -22.33
N LYS A 279 14.00 -6.56 -23.48
CA LYS A 279 15.25 -6.33 -24.21
C LYS A 279 15.39 -4.88 -24.69
N GLN A 280 14.30 -4.26 -25.14
CA GLN A 280 14.31 -2.87 -25.59
C GLN A 280 14.61 -1.89 -24.45
N GLN A 281 14.03 -2.11 -23.26
CA GLN A 281 14.30 -1.24 -22.12
C GLN A 281 15.66 -1.48 -21.47
N GLY A 282 16.26 -2.69 -21.60
CA GLY A 282 17.49 -3.11 -20.95
C GLY A 282 17.35 -3.33 -19.44
N PRO A 283 18.39 -3.85 -18.76
CA PRO A 283 18.40 -4.04 -17.33
C PRO A 283 18.55 -2.70 -16.55
N PRO A 284 18.17 -2.68 -15.23
CA PRO A 284 18.43 -1.51 -14.37
C PRO A 284 19.95 -1.23 -14.23
N PRO A 285 20.37 0.02 -13.86
CA PRO A 285 19.56 1.06 -13.21
C PRO A 285 18.76 1.92 -14.17
N TYR A 286 17.61 2.44 -13.70
CA TYR A 286 16.77 3.39 -14.42
C TYR A 286 16.73 4.74 -13.69
N TYR A 287 16.61 5.84 -14.44
CA TYR A 287 16.55 7.20 -13.92
C TYR A 287 15.47 8.01 -14.63
N GLY A 288 15.04 9.09 -14.00
CA GLY A 288 14.03 10.01 -14.55
C GLY A 288 12.60 9.50 -14.37
N ASN A 289 11.72 9.89 -15.29
CA ASN A 289 10.27 9.67 -15.12
C ASN A 289 9.81 8.23 -15.38
N ASP A 290 10.64 7.41 -16.04
CA ASP A 290 10.28 6.06 -16.47
C ASP A 290 10.62 4.97 -15.45
N VAL A 291 11.21 5.33 -14.30
CA VAL A 291 11.70 4.36 -13.31
C VAL A 291 10.61 3.40 -12.89
N ALA A 292 9.46 3.90 -12.44
CA ALA A 292 8.35 3.05 -11.99
C ALA A 292 7.82 2.16 -13.12
N LEU A 293 7.64 2.71 -14.33
CA LEU A 293 7.12 1.96 -15.47
C LEU A 293 8.08 0.85 -15.92
N LYS A 294 9.37 1.14 -15.97
CA LYS A 294 10.40 0.17 -16.36
C LYS A 294 10.56 -0.92 -15.30
N SER A 295 10.61 -0.54 -14.02
CA SER A 295 10.67 -1.51 -12.92
C SER A 295 9.42 -2.40 -12.87
N ALA A 296 8.24 -1.84 -13.09
CA ALA A 296 6.99 -2.63 -13.16
C ALA A 296 7.03 -3.73 -14.22
N THR A 297 7.78 -3.58 -15.31
CA THR A 297 7.82 -4.61 -16.38
C THR A 297 8.39 -5.94 -15.93
N TYR A 298 9.35 -5.98 -15.03
CA TYR A 298 9.89 -7.21 -14.46
C TYR A 298 9.32 -7.54 -13.07
N LEU A 299 9.03 -6.56 -12.23
CA LEU A 299 8.45 -6.82 -10.90
C LEU A 299 7.06 -7.48 -10.99
N ILE A 300 6.22 -7.07 -11.94
CA ILE A 300 4.91 -7.73 -12.16
C ILE A 300 5.11 -9.21 -12.54
N GLU A 301 6.14 -9.54 -13.30
CA GLU A 301 6.44 -10.94 -13.65
C GLU A 301 6.85 -11.75 -12.40
N THR A 302 7.69 -11.19 -11.52
CA THR A 302 8.09 -11.85 -10.27
C THR A 302 6.88 -12.07 -9.35
N PHE A 303 6.02 -11.07 -9.17
CA PHE A 303 4.79 -11.19 -8.38
C PHE A 303 3.81 -12.20 -8.98
N ASN A 304 3.58 -12.17 -10.28
CA ASN A 304 2.70 -13.12 -10.97
C ASN A 304 3.23 -14.56 -10.88
N TYR A 305 4.55 -14.75 -10.92
CA TYR A 305 5.16 -16.05 -10.74
C TYR A 305 4.90 -16.58 -9.32
N MET A 306 5.18 -15.78 -8.29
CA MET A 306 4.94 -16.17 -6.89
C MET A 306 3.46 -16.44 -6.61
N ALA A 307 2.56 -15.61 -7.12
CA ALA A 307 1.12 -15.79 -6.93
C ALA A 307 0.55 -17.08 -7.56
N LYS A 308 1.25 -17.63 -8.57
CA LYS A 308 0.88 -18.88 -9.24
C LYS A 308 1.70 -20.09 -8.76
N ASN A 309 2.71 -19.90 -7.94
CA ASN A 309 3.58 -20.98 -7.49
C ASN A 309 2.86 -21.84 -6.43
N PRO A 310 2.59 -23.14 -6.71
CA PRO A 310 1.86 -24.02 -5.80
C PRO A 310 2.63 -24.34 -4.50
N ALA A 311 3.94 -24.08 -4.44
CA ALA A 311 4.74 -24.23 -3.24
C ALA A 311 4.49 -23.10 -2.23
N ILE A 312 3.90 -21.97 -2.64
CA ILE A 312 3.55 -20.85 -1.79
C ILE A 312 2.13 -21.03 -1.22
N ALA A 313 1.94 -20.78 0.05
CA ALA A 313 0.71 -21.10 0.79
C ALA A 313 -0.53 -20.36 0.27
N ASN A 314 -0.38 -19.14 -0.23
CA ASN A 314 -1.44 -18.31 -0.81
C ASN A 314 -0.87 -17.26 -1.76
N GLN A 315 -1.74 -16.51 -2.45
CA GLN A 315 -1.35 -15.54 -3.47
C GLN A 315 -0.70 -14.25 -2.93
N GLY A 316 -0.56 -14.09 -1.61
CA GLY A 316 -0.01 -12.87 -1.01
C GLY A 316 -1.05 -11.74 -0.88
N PHE A 317 -0.69 -10.53 -1.29
CA PHE A 317 -1.57 -9.35 -1.19
C PHE A 317 -2.89 -9.52 -1.95
N ASN A 318 -3.98 -9.10 -1.33
CA ASN A 318 -5.27 -8.93 -1.97
C ASN A 318 -5.59 -7.43 -2.09
N THR A 319 -5.06 -6.80 -3.12
CA THR A 319 -5.15 -5.36 -3.34
C THR A 319 -6.57 -4.81 -3.28
N LEU A 320 -7.56 -5.53 -3.84
CA LEU A 320 -8.96 -5.07 -3.80
C LEU A 320 -9.51 -5.08 -2.38
N GLN A 321 -9.22 -6.11 -1.61
CA GLN A 321 -9.65 -6.23 -0.22
C GLN A 321 -8.94 -5.22 0.68
N ASP A 322 -7.66 -4.96 0.41
CA ASP A 322 -6.86 -4.01 1.17
C ASP A 322 -7.32 -2.56 0.88
N LEU A 323 -7.60 -2.24 -0.38
CA LEU A 323 -8.19 -0.96 -0.75
C LEU A 323 -9.63 -0.78 -0.25
N ALA A 324 -10.38 -1.87 -0.02
CA ALA A 324 -11.72 -1.82 0.56
C ALA A 324 -11.72 -1.57 2.09
N GLY A 325 -10.56 -1.46 2.72
CA GLY A 325 -10.45 -1.23 4.16
C GLY A 325 -11.01 0.12 4.61
N SER A 326 -11.50 0.13 5.86
CA SER A 326 -12.14 1.29 6.49
C SER A 326 -11.16 2.43 6.80
N GLU A 327 -9.87 2.15 6.82
CA GLU A 327 -8.80 3.10 7.07
C GLU A 327 -8.62 4.11 5.93
N TYR A 328 -9.05 3.74 4.71
CA TYR A 328 -8.85 4.55 3.51
C TYR A 328 -10.15 5.19 3.02
N GLY A 329 -10.16 6.51 2.92
CA GLY A 329 -11.15 7.23 2.13
C GLY A 329 -10.92 7.02 0.62
N LEU A 330 -11.83 7.51 -0.21
CA LEU A 330 -11.76 7.31 -1.66
C LEU A 330 -10.54 7.99 -2.29
N TYR A 331 -10.09 9.12 -1.75
CA TYR A 331 -8.89 9.81 -2.22
C TYR A 331 -7.62 9.04 -1.88
N ASP A 332 -7.55 8.42 -0.69
CA ASP A 332 -6.42 7.60 -0.28
C ASP A 332 -6.23 6.38 -1.20
N LYS A 333 -7.34 5.81 -1.71
CA LYS A 333 -7.32 4.69 -2.67
C LYS A 333 -6.71 5.10 -4.02
N LEU A 334 -6.97 6.34 -4.46
CA LEU A 334 -6.28 6.91 -5.61
C LEU A 334 -4.79 7.08 -5.31
N ASN A 335 -4.45 7.54 -4.11
CA ASN A 335 -3.08 7.75 -3.68
C ASN A 335 -2.28 6.43 -3.56
N PHE A 336 -2.94 5.28 -3.38
CA PHE A 336 -2.28 3.97 -3.50
C PHE A 336 -1.60 3.80 -4.87
N VAL A 337 -2.31 4.10 -5.96
CA VAL A 337 -1.75 3.99 -7.32
C VAL A 337 -0.67 5.05 -7.53
N ARG A 338 -0.91 6.29 -7.06
CA ARG A 338 0.06 7.39 -7.18
C ARG A 338 1.35 7.10 -6.37
N GLY A 339 1.23 6.48 -5.20
CA GLY A 339 2.38 6.05 -4.40
C GLY A 339 3.28 5.07 -5.15
N LEU A 340 2.67 4.03 -5.73
CA LEU A 340 3.39 3.00 -6.49
C LEU A 340 3.97 3.50 -7.82
N SER A 341 3.49 4.62 -8.38
CA SER A 341 4.05 5.21 -9.58
C SER A 341 5.00 6.36 -9.27
N ASP A 342 4.50 7.41 -8.65
CA ASP A 342 5.23 8.67 -8.47
C ASP A 342 6.30 8.55 -7.37
N THR A 343 5.90 8.14 -6.16
CA THR A 343 6.81 8.02 -5.01
C THR A 343 7.85 6.94 -5.25
N PHE A 344 7.43 5.77 -5.77
CA PHE A 344 8.36 4.73 -6.16
C PHE A 344 9.40 5.28 -7.16
N GLY A 345 8.96 5.93 -8.24
CA GLY A 345 9.86 6.48 -9.25
C GLY A 345 10.87 7.49 -8.70
N ILE A 346 10.43 8.35 -7.77
CA ILE A 346 11.29 9.37 -7.17
C ILE A 346 12.33 8.77 -6.21
N VAL A 347 11.89 7.89 -5.31
CA VAL A 347 12.75 7.38 -4.23
C VAL A 347 13.63 6.23 -4.71
N TYR A 348 13.06 5.30 -5.49
CA TYR A 348 13.76 4.07 -5.87
C TYR A 348 15.05 4.32 -6.64
N GLN A 349 15.07 5.33 -7.53
CA GLN A 349 16.27 5.69 -8.27
C GLN A 349 17.43 6.21 -7.41
N GLN A 350 17.15 6.62 -6.17
CA GLN A 350 18.17 7.05 -5.20
C GLN A 350 18.80 5.87 -4.45
N LEU A 351 18.26 4.64 -4.62
CA LEU A 351 18.68 3.45 -3.88
C LEU A 351 19.65 2.55 -4.66
N TRP A 352 19.93 2.82 -5.94
CA TRP A 352 20.76 1.94 -6.76
C TRP A 352 22.16 1.65 -6.20
N ASN A 353 22.71 2.57 -5.41
CA ASN A 353 24.01 2.43 -4.78
C ASN A 353 23.96 1.85 -3.36
N VAL A 354 22.77 1.46 -2.87
CA VAL A 354 22.63 0.82 -1.56
C VAL A 354 23.02 -0.66 -1.68
N ASP A 355 24.03 -1.05 -0.89
CA ASP A 355 24.49 -2.42 -0.71
C ASP A 355 24.96 -2.61 0.74
N PHE A 356 24.11 -3.21 1.57
CA PHE A 356 24.38 -3.40 3.00
C PHE A 356 25.53 -4.36 3.28
N ARG A 357 25.90 -5.21 2.33
CA ARG A 357 27.11 -6.04 2.44
C ARG A 357 28.41 -5.19 2.50
N LYS A 358 28.30 -3.90 2.15
CA LYS A 358 29.42 -2.92 2.19
C LYS A 358 29.17 -1.79 3.19
N GLN A 359 27.92 -1.39 3.37
CA GLN A 359 27.55 -0.16 4.07
C GLN A 359 27.06 -0.40 5.50
N ALA A 360 26.65 -1.65 5.85
CA ALA A 360 26.08 -1.99 7.15
C ALA A 360 26.51 -3.39 7.63
N THR A 361 27.83 -3.65 7.63
CA THR A 361 28.40 -4.95 8.02
C THR A 361 28.43 -5.17 9.52
N SER A 362 28.21 -4.13 10.33
CA SER A 362 28.11 -4.21 11.78
C SER A 362 26.90 -3.42 12.27
N LEU A 363 26.03 -4.06 13.05
CA LEU A 363 24.87 -3.45 13.69
C LEU A 363 24.90 -3.74 15.18
N GLU A 364 24.47 -2.79 16.00
CA GLU A 364 24.47 -2.90 17.47
C GLU A 364 23.13 -3.38 18.05
N VAL A 365 22.22 -3.77 17.17
CA VAL A 365 20.86 -4.25 17.50
C VAL A 365 20.75 -5.72 17.12
N PRO A 366 20.04 -6.56 17.88
CA PRO A 366 19.70 -7.91 17.46
C PRO A 366 18.89 -7.94 16.18
N ILE A 367 19.28 -8.82 15.25
CA ILE A 367 18.79 -8.89 13.88
C ILE A 367 18.12 -10.25 13.62
N TYR A 368 16.90 -10.22 13.10
CA TYR A 368 16.16 -11.41 12.68
C TYR A 368 15.71 -11.23 11.24
N PHE A 369 16.12 -12.13 10.34
CA PHE A 369 15.65 -12.17 8.97
C PHE A 369 14.65 -13.31 8.79
N LEU A 370 13.39 -12.97 8.53
CA LEU A 370 12.28 -13.90 8.31
C LEU A 370 12.01 -13.94 6.80
N ILE A 371 12.58 -14.92 6.08
CA ILE A 371 12.64 -14.92 4.63
C ILE A 371 11.88 -16.09 4.00
N GLY A 372 11.18 -15.82 2.89
CA GLY A 372 10.46 -16.81 2.12
C GLY A 372 11.39 -17.61 1.19
N ARG A 373 11.25 -18.93 1.19
CA ARG A 373 12.05 -19.84 0.36
C ARG A 373 11.91 -19.54 -1.14
N HIS A 374 10.75 -19.07 -1.54
CA HIS A 374 10.38 -18.87 -2.95
C HIS A 374 10.34 -17.40 -3.35
N ASP A 375 11.03 -16.52 -2.60
CA ASP A 375 11.09 -15.10 -2.92
C ASP A 375 11.96 -14.88 -4.17
N VAL A 376 11.34 -14.40 -5.25
CA VAL A 376 12.03 -14.00 -6.49
C VAL A 376 12.01 -12.49 -6.69
N ASN A 377 11.49 -11.73 -5.70
CA ASN A 377 11.47 -10.27 -5.70
C ASN A 377 12.59 -9.66 -4.85
N ALA A 378 12.86 -10.26 -3.69
CA ALA A 378 14.07 -10.03 -2.90
C ALA A 378 14.81 -11.38 -2.75
N PRO A 379 15.64 -11.76 -3.72
CA PRO A 379 16.23 -13.09 -3.77
C PRO A 379 16.95 -13.48 -2.47
N PRO A 380 16.58 -14.59 -1.82
CA PRO A 380 17.12 -15.02 -0.53
C PRO A 380 18.65 -15.08 -0.50
N LYS A 381 19.28 -15.41 -1.63
CA LYS A 381 20.74 -15.45 -1.75
C LYS A 381 21.42 -14.17 -1.27
N LEU A 382 20.87 -12.99 -1.59
CA LEU A 382 21.44 -11.71 -1.17
C LEU A 382 21.33 -11.53 0.34
N THR A 383 20.22 -11.99 0.94
CA THR A 383 20.02 -11.95 2.39
C THR A 383 20.96 -12.92 3.09
N GLU A 384 21.18 -14.15 2.56
CA GLU A 384 22.14 -15.11 3.09
C GLU A 384 23.57 -14.58 3.03
N GLU A 385 23.99 -13.97 1.90
CA GLU A 385 25.29 -13.34 1.75
C GLU A 385 25.46 -12.23 2.80
N TYR A 386 24.47 -11.36 2.96
CA TYR A 386 24.51 -10.29 3.96
C TYR A 386 24.54 -10.84 5.39
N PHE A 387 23.68 -11.83 5.70
CA PHE A 387 23.66 -12.49 6.99
C PHE A 387 25.02 -13.06 7.38
N ASN A 388 25.74 -13.66 6.44
CA ASN A 388 27.07 -14.23 6.70
C ASN A 388 28.12 -13.16 7.00
N LEU A 389 28.04 -12.00 6.36
CA LEU A 389 28.99 -10.87 6.55
C LEU A 389 28.63 -10.02 7.78
N LEU A 390 27.38 -9.97 8.18
CA LEU A 390 26.87 -9.10 9.24
C LEU A 390 27.40 -9.52 10.60
N THR A 391 27.87 -8.58 11.38
CA THR A 391 28.15 -8.71 12.82
C THR A 391 27.03 -8.00 13.60
N ALA A 392 26.44 -8.69 14.58
CA ALA A 392 25.40 -8.14 15.45
C ALA A 392 25.47 -8.83 16.81
N PRO A 393 24.91 -8.22 17.90
CA PRO A 393 24.86 -8.86 19.23
C PRO A 393 24.14 -10.22 19.23
N HIS A 394 23.15 -10.35 18.36
CA HIS A 394 22.48 -11.59 18.01
C HIS A 394 22.00 -11.47 16.56
N LYS A 395 22.09 -12.56 15.82
CA LYS A 395 21.50 -12.62 14.48
C LYS A 395 20.93 -14.00 14.20
N GLU A 396 19.76 -14.03 13.57
CA GLU A 396 19.09 -15.27 13.20
C GLU A 396 18.43 -15.13 11.83
N LEU A 397 18.50 -16.20 11.01
CA LEU A 397 17.86 -16.28 9.70
C LEU A 397 16.86 -17.43 9.75
N ILE A 398 15.57 -17.10 9.62
CA ILE A 398 14.45 -18.02 9.77
C ILE A 398 13.74 -18.20 8.44
N TRP A 399 13.69 -19.45 7.99
CA TRP A 399 13.09 -19.80 6.71
C TRP A 399 11.59 -20.05 6.83
N PHE A 400 10.86 -19.47 5.88
CA PHE A 400 9.45 -19.70 5.64
C PHE A 400 9.31 -20.50 4.35
N GLU A 401 9.15 -21.82 4.50
CA GLU A 401 9.29 -22.81 3.40
C GLU A 401 8.16 -22.70 2.37
N ARG A 402 7.01 -22.15 2.74
CA ARG A 402 5.85 -22.01 1.89
C ARG A 402 5.54 -20.53 1.58
N SER A 403 6.57 -19.69 1.60
CA SER A 403 6.43 -18.26 1.38
C SER A 403 7.27 -17.75 0.22
N GLY A 404 6.72 -16.78 -0.50
CA GLY A 404 7.44 -15.90 -1.41
C GLY A 404 7.92 -14.63 -0.68
N HIS A 405 7.71 -13.47 -1.31
CA HIS A 405 8.18 -12.17 -0.82
C HIS A 405 7.56 -11.74 0.54
N ASN A 406 6.37 -12.28 0.88
CA ASN A 406 5.60 -11.86 2.03
C ASN A 406 5.30 -12.98 3.02
N PRO A 407 6.29 -13.50 3.79
CA PRO A 407 6.09 -14.53 4.81
C PRO A 407 4.98 -14.18 5.81
N TRP A 408 4.86 -12.92 6.20
CA TRP A 408 3.85 -12.40 7.11
C TRP A 408 2.40 -12.51 6.61
N ILE A 409 2.22 -12.72 5.29
CA ILE A 409 0.91 -13.00 4.67
C ILE A 409 0.81 -14.48 4.29
N ASN A 410 1.87 -15.06 3.75
CA ASN A 410 1.83 -16.43 3.24
C ASN A 410 1.74 -17.48 4.36
N GLU A 411 2.51 -17.30 5.45
CA GLU A 411 2.55 -18.17 6.62
C GLU A 411 2.32 -17.35 7.90
N THR A 412 1.23 -16.59 7.96
CA THR A 412 0.91 -15.61 9.01
C THR A 412 1.02 -16.20 10.42
N GLU A 413 0.47 -17.41 10.66
CA GLU A 413 0.51 -18.04 11.98
C GLU A 413 1.94 -18.29 12.45
N LYS A 414 2.75 -18.94 11.61
CA LYS A 414 4.17 -19.18 11.89
C LYS A 414 4.93 -17.87 12.10
N PHE A 415 4.62 -16.85 11.30
CA PHE A 415 5.26 -15.54 11.36
C PHE A 415 5.02 -14.86 12.72
N VAL A 416 3.77 -14.82 13.15
CA VAL A 416 3.37 -14.25 14.46
C VAL A 416 3.96 -15.07 15.61
N ASP A 417 3.85 -16.40 15.54
CA ASP A 417 4.38 -17.27 16.57
C ASP A 417 5.92 -17.16 16.71
N THR A 418 6.64 -16.97 15.60
CA THR A 418 8.08 -16.69 15.62
C THR A 418 8.38 -15.38 16.36
N ILE A 419 7.66 -14.29 16.04
CA ILE A 419 7.88 -13.00 16.69
C ILE A 419 7.55 -13.07 18.18
N VAL A 420 6.43 -13.69 18.56
CA VAL A 420 5.99 -13.74 19.95
C VAL A 420 6.82 -14.70 20.78
N ASN A 421 7.07 -15.93 20.30
CA ASN A 421 7.65 -16.99 21.11
C ASN A 421 9.18 -17.05 21.02
N GLN A 422 9.78 -16.59 19.92
CA GLN A 422 11.24 -16.62 19.78
C GLN A 422 11.86 -15.24 20.03
N ILE A 423 11.31 -14.17 19.40
CA ILE A 423 11.95 -12.86 19.47
C ILE A 423 11.59 -12.10 20.74
N LEU A 424 10.29 -12.06 21.11
CA LEU A 424 9.85 -11.34 22.30
C LEU A 424 10.23 -12.08 23.60
N MET A 425 9.98 -13.40 23.70
CA MET A 425 10.18 -14.15 24.95
C MET A 425 11.64 -14.46 25.28
N GLN A 426 12.51 -14.69 24.28
CA GLN A 426 13.94 -14.89 24.52
C GLN A 426 14.59 -13.69 25.22
N ARG A 427 14.05 -12.48 25.00
CA ARG A 427 14.56 -11.25 25.60
C ARG A 427 13.98 -10.95 26.98
N GLY A 428 12.74 -11.36 27.25
CA GLY A 428 12.17 -11.27 28.58
C GLY A 428 12.90 -12.16 29.61
N SER A 429 13.56 -13.23 29.16
CA SER A 429 14.38 -14.07 30.01
C SER A 429 15.79 -13.52 30.26
N VAL A 430 16.32 -12.67 29.39
CA VAL A 430 17.64 -12.04 29.57
C VAL A 430 17.58 -10.85 30.53
N GLU A 431 16.44 -10.14 30.61
CA GLU A 431 16.24 -9.05 31.59
C GLU A 431 15.93 -9.54 33.03
N LEU A 432 15.67 -10.83 33.22
CA LEU A 432 15.40 -11.44 34.53
C LEU A 432 16.63 -12.12 35.18
N LEU A 433 17.80 -12.03 34.55
CA LEU A 433 19.05 -12.48 35.18
C LEU A 433 19.70 -11.30 35.89
N PRO A 434 19.90 -11.35 37.23
CA PRO A 434 20.45 -10.27 38.03
C PRO A 434 21.90 -9.92 37.66
#